data_49a49f5cff761a4e54cdb0e7c9522a3a
#
_entry.id   49a49f5cff761a4e54cdb0e7c9522a3a
#
_cell.length_a   1.000
_cell.length_b   1.000
_cell.length_c   1.000
_cell.angle_alpha   90.00
_cell.angle_beta   90.00
_cell.angle_gamma   90.00
#
_symmetry.space_group_name_H-M   'P 1'
#
loop_
_entity.id
_entity.type
_entity.pdbx_description
1 polymer ?
#
loop_
_entity_poly.entity_id
_entity_poly.type
_entity_poly.pdbx_seq_one_letter_code
_entity_poly.pdbx_strand_id
1 'polypeptide(L)'
;KIYNQFCGHTWYIQYMLNKIYEFRPKNVTQELINECIVDIVESNKDDYQRSFILLTSNQQQLLRAIAKEKNVVSINGYEFIKKYGLKGSSSINRAISALINKEYVYRYAEGYQVYDRFMQLWLVTLP
;
A
#
# COMPACT_ATOMS: atom_id res chain seq x y z
N LYS A 1 10.40 -14.65 -5.41
CA LYS A 1 9.37 -13.88 -6.13
C LYS A 1 8.33 -13.28 -5.19
N ILE A 2 7.70 -14.14 -4.38
CA ILE A 2 6.73 -13.66 -3.39
C ILE A 2 7.42 -12.75 -2.38
N TYR A 3 8.59 -13.13 -1.94
CA TYR A 3 9.38 -12.37 -0.98
C TYR A 3 9.68 -10.95 -1.50
N ASN A 4 10.15 -10.86 -2.73
CA ASN A 4 10.49 -9.56 -3.33
C ASN A 4 9.25 -8.70 -3.53
N GLN A 5 8.13 -9.31 -3.91
CA GLN A 5 6.89 -8.59 -4.19
C GLN A 5 6.34 -7.89 -2.94
N PHE A 6 6.52 -8.46 -1.76
CA PHE A 6 6.01 -7.93 -0.50
C PHE A 6 7.10 -7.38 0.42
N CYS A 7 8.28 -7.07 -0.15
CA CYS A 7 9.39 -6.47 0.59
C CYS A 7 9.82 -7.31 1.82
N GLY A 8 9.69 -8.64 1.71
CA GLY A 8 10.11 -9.56 2.77
C GLY A 8 9.21 -9.64 3.98
N HIS A 9 7.98 -9.12 3.89
CA HIS A 9 7.02 -9.23 4.99
C HIS A 9 6.53 -10.67 5.12
N THR A 10 6.99 -11.38 6.17
CA THR A 10 6.68 -12.79 6.38
C THR A 10 5.19 -13.07 6.44
N TRP A 11 4.42 -12.17 7.09
CA TRP A 11 2.98 -12.32 7.21
C TRP A 11 2.30 -12.41 5.84
N TYR A 12 2.69 -11.52 4.91
CA TYR A 12 2.11 -11.52 3.57
C TYR A 12 2.51 -12.75 2.78
N ILE A 13 3.74 -13.20 2.94
CA ILE A 13 4.22 -14.42 2.29
C ILE A 13 3.41 -15.62 2.77
N GLN A 14 3.20 -15.73 4.08
CA GLN A 14 2.41 -16.81 4.66
C GLN A 14 0.97 -16.78 4.17
N TYR A 15 0.35 -15.59 4.16
CA TYR A 15 -1.01 -15.42 3.67
C TYR A 15 -1.13 -15.84 2.21
N MET A 16 -0.18 -15.42 1.39
CA MET A 16 -0.16 -15.73 -0.04
C MET A 16 0.01 -17.24 -0.28
N LEU A 17 0.90 -17.89 0.46
CA LEU A 17 1.12 -19.31 0.34
C LEU A 17 -0.12 -20.11 0.74
N ASN A 18 -0.81 -19.68 1.80
CA ASN A 18 -2.05 -20.33 2.21
C ASN A 18 -3.13 -20.19 1.14
N LYS A 19 -3.21 -19.02 0.51
CA LYS A 19 -4.17 -18.77 -0.57
C LYS A 19 -3.88 -19.66 -1.77
N ILE A 20 -2.62 -19.77 -2.15
CA ILE A 20 -2.19 -20.63 -3.26
C ILE A 20 -2.52 -22.09 -2.94
N TYR A 21 -2.28 -22.51 -1.70
CA TYR A 21 -2.58 -23.88 -1.28
C TYR A 21 -4.07 -24.21 -1.40
N GLU A 22 -4.94 -23.24 -1.15
CA GLU A 22 -6.39 -23.44 -1.32
C GLU A 22 -6.75 -23.81 -2.75
N PHE A 23 -6.03 -23.27 -3.74
CA PHE A 23 -6.24 -23.59 -5.15
C PHE A 23 -5.65 -24.95 -5.54
N ARG A 24 -4.79 -25.52 -4.71
CA ARG A 24 -4.15 -26.84 -4.91
C ARG A 24 -3.49 -26.97 -6.29
N PRO A 25 -2.67 -26.00 -6.71
CA PRO A 25 -2.03 -26.07 -8.02
C PRO A 25 -0.91 -27.13 -8.00
N LYS A 26 -0.66 -27.73 -9.17
CA LYS A 26 0.46 -28.63 -9.32
C LYS A 26 1.79 -27.88 -9.34
N ASN A 27 1.79 -26.71 -9.96
CA ASN A 27 2.95 -25.83 -10.05
C ASN A 27 2.55 -24.41 -9.67
N VAL A 28 3.43 -23.73 -8.92
CA VAL A 28 3.24 -22.33 -8.57
C VAL A 28 3.95 -21.48 -9.62
N THR A 29 3.19 -20.70 -10.38
CA THR A 29 3.71 -19.82 -11.42
C THR A 29 3.51 -18.36 -11.02
N GLN A 30 4.23 -17.45 -11.70
CA GLN A 30 4.03 -16.02 -11.48
C GLN A 30 2.60 -15.60 -11.83
N GLU A 31 2.01 -16.20 -12.86
CA GLU A 31 0.62 -15.93 -13.24
C GLU A 31 -0.34 -16.31 -12.11
N LEU A 32 -0.14 -17.48 -11.50
CA LEU A 32 -0.97 -17.92 -10.39
C LEU A 32 -0.82 -16.99 -9.19
N ILE A 33 0.39 -16.55 -8.89
CA ILE A 33 0.65 -15.59 -7.82
C ILE A 33 -0.11 -14.29 -8.11
N ASN A 34 -0.03 -13.79 -9.33
CA ASN A 34 -0.72 -12.56 -9.73
C ASN A 34 -2.24 -12.70 -9.62
N GLU A 35 -2.79 -13.83 -10.04
CA GLU A 35 -4.23 -14.10 -9.90
C GLU A 35 -4.66 -14.10 -8.43
N CYS A 36 -3.86 -14.70 -7.56
CA CYS A 36 -4.14 -14.70 -6.12
C CYS A 36 -4.11 -13.30 -5.53
N ILE A 37 -3.16 -12.46 -5.95
CA ILE A 37 -3.07 -11.08 -5.50
C ILE A 37 -4.31 -10.30 -5.93
N VAL A 38 -4.70 -10.41 -7.19
CA VAL A 38 -5.90 -9.74 -7.71
C VAL A 38 -7.13 -10.19 -6.93
N ASP A 39 -7.27 -11.47 -6.68
CA ASP A 39 -8.41 -12.02 -5.94
C ASP A 39 -8.48 -11.49 -4.52
N ILE A 40 -7.35 -11.41 -3.83
CA ILE A 40 -7.28 -10.88 -2.47
C ILE A 40 -7.68 -9.39 -2.45
N VAL A 41 -7.15 -8.61 -3.39
CA VAL A 41 -7.45 -7.17 -3.48
C VAL A 41 -8.94 -6.98 -3.77
N GLU A 42 -9.48 -7.71 -4.74
CA GLU A 42 -10.91 -7.61 -5.08
C GLU A 42 -11.82 -8.01 -3.92
N SER A 43 -11.44 -9.04 -3.17
CA SER A 43 -12.22 -9.50 -2.03
C SER A 43 -12.29 -8.47 -0.90
N ASN A 44 -11.30 -7.59 -0.81
CA ASN A 44 -11.19 -6.62 0.29
C ASN A 44 -11.44 -5.18 -0.15
N LYS A 45 -11.73 -4.94 -1.42
CA LYS A 45 -11.86 -3.56 -1.95
C LYS A 45 -12.92 -2.73 -1.25
N ASP A 46 -14.01 -3.33 -0.84
CA ASP A 46 -15.08 -2.60 -0.16
C ASP A 46 -14.62 -2.11 1.22
N ASP A 47 -13.87 -2.93 1.93
CA ASP A 47 -13.29 -2.55 3.22
C ASP A 47 -12.26 -1.43 3.04
N TYR A 48 -11.41 -1.54 2.02
CA TYR A 48 -10.43 -0.50 1.71
C TYR A 48 -11.12 0.82 1.39
N GLN A 49 -12.18 0.77 0.58
CA GLN A 49 -12.91 1.96 0.18
C GLN A 49 -13.59 2.63 1.38
N ARG A 50 -14.21 1.85 2.26
CA ARG A 50 -14.83 2.39 3.48
C ARG A 50 -13.80 3.09 4.37
N SER A 51 -12.64 2.48 4.56
CA SER A 51 -11.57 3.08 5.34
C SER A 51 -11.04 4.35 4.69
N PHE A 52 -10.85 4.32 3.38
CA PHE A 52 -10.29 5.44 2.63
C PHE A 52 -11.20 6.66 2.66
N ILE A 53 -12.51 6.46 2.55
CA ILE A 53 -13.50 7.55 2.56
C ILE A 53 -13.46 8.32 3.89
N LEU A 54 -13.13 7.65 4.98
CA LEU A 54 -13.06 8.28 6.31
C LEU A 54 -11.85 9.20 6.49
N LEU A 55 -10.89 9.14 5.58
CA LEU A 55 -9.71 10.01 5.63
C LEU A 55 -10.03 11.39 5.08
N THR A 56 -9.31 12.40 5.57
CA THR A 56 -9.41 13.75 5.00
C THR A 56 -8.81 13.79 3.60
N SER A 57 -9.14 14.82 2.84
CA SER A 57 -8.62 15.00 1.49
C SER A 57 -7.08 14.97 1.45
N ASN A 58 -6.42 15.67 2.37
CA ASN A 58 -4.95 15.69 2.45
C ASN A 58 -4.39 14.32 2.78
N GLN A 59 -5.04 13.60 3.68
CA GLN A 59 -4.63 12.24 4.04
C GLN A 59 -4.79 11.29 2.86
N GLN A 60 -5.90 11.38 2.14
CA GLN A 60 -6.14 10.56 0.96
C GLN A 60 -5.08 10.80 -0.11
N GLN A 61 -4.79 12.05 -0.40
CA GLN A 61 -3.79 12.41 -1.41
C GLN A 61 -2.41 11.88 -1.03
N LEU A 62 -2.02 12.06 0.22
CA LEU A 62 -0.71 11.61 0.67
C LEU A 62 -0.61 10.08 0.67
N LEU A 63 -1.65 9.39 1.13
CA LEU A 63 -1.66 7.93 1.14
C LEU A 63 -1.52 7.37 -0.28
N ARG A 64 -2.25 7.94 -1.23
CA ARG A 64 -2.16 7.52 -2.63
C ARG A 64 -0.77 7.78 -3.21
N ALA A 65 -0.17 8.92 -2.88
CA ALA A 65 1.18 9.26 -3.34
C ALA A 65 2.21 8.26 -2.80
N ILE A 66 2.12 7.92 -1.52
CA ILE A 66 3.02 6.93 -0.90
C ILE A 66 2.83 5.57 -1.57
N ALA A 67 1.59 5.18 -1.85
CA ALA A 67 1.31 3.91 -2.51
C ALA A 67 1.95 3.83 -3.89
N LYS A 68 1.88 4.90 -4.67
CA LYS A 68 2.47 4.95 -6.01
C LYS A 68 3.99 4.93 -6.00
N GLU A 69 4.61 5.61 -5.04
CA GLU A 69 6.07 5.62 -4.91
C GLU A 69 6.59 4.34 -4.25
N LYS A 70 5.73 3.61 -3.55
CA LYS A 70 6.02 2.39 -2.78
C LYS A 70 6.83 2.70 -1.52
N ASN A 71 7.89 3.49 -1.60
CA ASN A 71 8.70 3.90 -0.47
C ASN A 71 9.10 5.36 -0.66
N VAL A 72 8.77 6.21 0.30
CA VAL A 72 9.05 7.65 0.22
C VAL A 72 10.05 8.02 1.30
N VAL A 73 11.27 8.34 0.89
CA VAL A 73 12.32 8.76 1.80
C VAL A 73 12.18 10.24 2.15
N SER A 74 11.94 11.08 1.15
CA SER A 74 11.85 12.54 1.32
C SER A 74 10.40 13.01 1.21
N ILE A 75 9.63 12.80 2.28
CA ILE A 75 8.20 13.09 2.26
C ILE A 75 7.89 14.58 2.07
N ASN A 76 8.81 15.46 2.48
CA ASN A 76 8.71 16.90 2.27
C ASN A 76 9.55 17.39 1.09
N GLY A 77 10.05 16.47 0.27
CA GLY A 77 10.87 16.82 -0.88
C GLY A 77 10.07 17.56 -1.95
N TYR A 78 10.70 18.55 -2.57
CA TYR A 78 10.06 19.39 -3.58
C TYR A 78 9.51 18.56 -4.75
N GLU A 79 10.29 17.60 -5.23
CA GLU A 79 9.89 16.76 -6.37
C GLU A 79 8.68 15.90 -6.06
N PHE A 80 8.63 15.33 -4.86
CA PHE A 80 7.50 14.52 -4.43
C PHE A 80 6.24 15.37 -4.31
N ILE A 81 6.34 16.53 -3.67
CA ILE A 81 5.22 17.46 -3.50
C ILE A 81 4.68 17.90 -4.85
N LYS A 82 5.57 18.28 -5.76
CA LYS A 82 5.19 18.76 -7.09
C LYS A 82 4.56 17.64 -7.92
N LYS A 83 5.14 16.46 -7.88
CA LYS A 83 4.68 15.31 -8.68
C LYS A 83 3.24 14.94 -8.38
N TYR A 84 2.83 15.01 -7.11
CA TYR A 84 1.50 14.60 -6.68
C TYR A 84 0.58 15.76 -6.33
N GLY A 85 1.01 17.00 -6.57
CA GLY A 85 0.19 18.18 -6.31
C GLY A 85 -0.18 18.34 -4.85
N LEU A 86 0.72 17.97 -3.95
CA LEU A 86 0.47 18.04 -2.53
C LEU A 86 0.56 19.47 -2.01
N LYS A 87 -0.08 19.75 -0.89
CA LYS A 87 0.01 21.03 -0.21
C LYS A 87 1.35 21.11 0.54
N GLY A 88 1.63 22.25 1.17
CA GLY A 88 2.92 22.49 1.81
C GLY A 88 3.27 21.54 2.95
N SER A 89 4.49 21.66 3.44
CA SER A 89 5.07 20.79 4.46
C SER A 89 4.23 20.63 5.73
N SER A 90 3.58 21.71 6.20
CA SER A 90 2.75 21.61 7.42
C SER A 90 1.58 20.66 7.23
N SER A 91 0.91 20.71 6.07
CA SER A 91 -0.19 19.81 5.76
C SER A 91 0.29 18.37 5.64
N ILE A 92 1.44 18.18 5.00
CA ILE A 92 2.04 16.84 4.85
C ILE A 92 2.40 16.26 6.20
N ASN A 93 3.03 17.05 7.08
CA ASN A 93 3.44 16.58 8.41
C ASN A 93 2.24 16.16 9.25
N ARG A 94 1.15 16.92 9.19
CA ARG A 94 -0.07 16.56 9.90
C ARG A 94 -0.71 15.30 9.32
N ALA A 95 -0.75 15.21 8.00
CA ALA A 95 -1.35 14.05 7.33
C ALA A 95 -0.55 12.78 7.61
N ILE A 96 0.79 12.84 7.54
CA ILE A 96 1.61 11.65 7.78
C ILE A 96 1.51 11.19 9.24
N SER A 97 1.45 12.12 10.18
CA SER A 97 1.26 11.76 11.60
C SER A 97 -0.06 11.03 11.81
N ALA A 98 -1.14 11.53 11.20
CA ALA A 98 -2.44 10.90 11.28
C ALA A 98 -2.46 9.51 10.64
N LEU A 99 -1.82 9.36 9.48
CA LEU A 99 -1.76 8.07 8.79
C LEU A 99 -0.97 7.03 9.59
N ILE A 100 0.11 7.45 10.23
CA ILE A 100 0.88 6.56 11.11
C ILE A 100 0.06 6.16 12.32
N ASN A 101 -0.60 7.11 12.97
CA ASN A 101 -1.45 6.83 14.14
C ASN A 101 -2.60 5.89 13.82
N LYS A 102 -3.16 5.99 12.63
CA LYS A 102 -4.24 5.11 12.17
C LYS A 102 -3.73 3.79 11.59
N GLU A 103 -2.42 3.60 11.57
CA GLU A 103 -1.77 2.38 11.09
C GLU A 103 -1.94 2.11 9.60
N TYR A 104 -2.15 3.15 8.79
CA TYR A 104 -2.16 3.01 7.32
C TYR A 104 -0.76 3.09 6.73
N VAL A 105 0.14 3.81 7.40
CA VAL A 105 1.52 4.01 6.95
C VAL A 105 2.46 3.69 8.11
N TYR A 106 3.61 3.15 7.79
CA TYR A 106 4.65 2.91 8.78
C TYR A 106 6.00 3.36 8.24
N ARG A 107 6.92 3.61 9.14
CA ARG A 107 8.28 3.95 8.77
C ARG A 107 9.12 2.69 8.69
N TYR A 108 9.67 2.43 7.52
CA TYR A 108 10.53 1.28 7.28
C TYR A 108 11.89 1.78 6.79
N ALA A 109 12.96 1.43 7.51
CA ALA A 109 14.29 1.99 7.26
C ALA A 109 14.19 3.51 7.36
N GLU A 110 14.53 4.25 6.30
CA GLU A 110 14.44 5.72 6.30
C GLU A 110 13.24 6.25 5.54
N GLY A 111 12.34 5.36 5.11
CA GLY A 111 11.23 5.73 4.26
C GLY A 111 9.87 5.43 4.87
N TYR A 112 8.82 5.90 4.20
CA TYR A 112 7.44 5.65 4.57
C TYR A 112 6.80 4.72 3.54
N GLN A 113 6.04 3.74 4.02
CA GLN A 113 5.36 2.77 3.18
C GLN A 113 3.94 2.55 3.68
N VAL A 114 3.04 2.16 2.78
CA VAL A 114 1.70 1.72 3.18
C VAL A 114 1.84 0.41 3.95
N TYR A 115 1.20 0.35 5.11
CA TYR A 115 1.35 -0.79 6.01
C TYR A 115 0.77 -2.07 5.41
N ASP A 116 -0.46 -2.01 4.90
CA ASP A 116 -1.13 -3.15 4.26
C ASP A 116 -0.75 -3.18 2.79
N ARG A 117 0.06 -4.16 2.41
CA ARG A 117 0.58 -4.26 1.04
C ARG A 117 -0.50 -4.55 0.00
N PHE A 118 -1.58 -5.21 0.39
CA PHE A 118 -2.72 -5.42 -0.51
C PHE A 118 -3.50 -4.14 -0.71
N MET A 119 -3.68 -3.36 0.35
CA MET A 119 -4.28 -2.03 0.24
C MET A 119 -3.44 -1.11 -0.64
N GLN A 120 -2.12 -1.21 -0.54
CA GLN A 120 -1.20 -0.43 -1.39
C GLN A 120 -1.47 -0.73 -2.87
N LEU A 121 -1.63 -2.00 -3.22
CA LEU A 121 -1.94 -2.39 -4.60
C LEU A 121 -3.30 -1.86 -5.05
N TRP A 122 -4.29 -1.87 -4.16
CA TRP A 122 -5.60 -1.29 -4.46
C TRP A 122 -5.51 0.22 -4.69
N LEU A 123 -4.78 0.93 -3.84
CA LEU A 123 -4.61 2.38 -3.95
C LEU A 123 -4.00 2.79 -5.29
N VAL A 124 -3.07 2.00 -5.80
CA VAL A 124 -2.44 2.27 -7.10
C VAL A 124 -3.43 2.17 -8.25
N THR A 125 -4.50 1.38 -8.11
CA THR A 125 -5.51 1.23 -9.15
C THR A 125 -6.51 2.38 -9.22
N LEU A 126 -6.55 3.25 -8.21
CA LEU A 126 -7.50 4.36 -8.19
C LEU A 126 -7.17 5.40 -9.26
N PRO A 127 -8.21 5.98 -9.92
CA PRO A 127 -8.01 6.98 -10.96
C PRO A 127 -7.44 8.30 -10.45
#